data_04f8ede440b6f9af30d28ee1fdd8df60
#
_entry.id   04f8ede440b6f9af30d28ee1fdd8df60
#
_cell.length_a   1.000
_cell.length_b   1.000
_cell.length_c   1.000
_cell.angle_alpha   90.00
_cell.angle_beta   90.00
_cell.angle_gamma   90.00
#
_symmetry.space_group_name_H-M   'P 1'
#
loop_
_entity.id
_entity.type
_entity.pdbx_description
1 polymer ?
#
loop_
_entity_poly.entity_id
_entity_poly.type
_entity_poly.pdbx_seq_one_letter_code
_entity_poly.pdbx_strand_id
1 'polypeptide(L)'
;MKLILSSCDFRNDNARKTIIDNLSKPISQCKLLYIPNEKATFETIHSDRYYLRMEEFGFLRNNVCVFDYYNSDEFLNLDIDVLYISGGNTFATLDRLRNCNFESEIIRYIKNGVIYIGGSAGAHIA
;
A
#
# COMPACT_ATOMS: atom_id res chain seq x y z
N MET A 1 -11.00 -4.20 -11.58
CA MET A 1 -10.29 -4.03 -10.30
C MET A 1 -9.64 -5.35 -9.91
N LYS A 2 -8.38 -5.32 -9.55
CA LYS A 2 -7.69 -6.49 -9.01
C LYS A 2 -7.45 -6.29 -7.53
N LEU A 3 -7.80 -7.29 -6.73
CA LEU A 3 -7.76 -7.23 -5.29
C LEU A 3 -7.00 -8.44 -4.75
N ILE A 4 -5.93 -8.19 -4.01
CA ILE A 4 -5.16 -9.25 -3.36
C ILE A 4 -5.23 -9.02 -1.85
N LEU A 5 -5.84 -9.95 -1.13
CA LEU A 5 -6.04 -9.86 0.31
C LEU A 5 -5.16 -10.88 1.03
N SER A 6 -4.62 -10.48 2.17
CA SER A 6 -3.86 -11.36 3.04
C SER A 6 -4.11 -10.95 4.48
N SER A 7 -4.23 -11.94 5.38
CA SER A 7 -4.40 -11.69 6.81
C SER A 7 -3.07 -11.46 7.53
N CYS A 8 -1.94 -11.61 6.84
CA CYS A 8 -0.62 -11.45 7.41
C CYS A 8 0.30 -10.78 6.40
N ASP A 9 1.52 -10.46 6.84
CA ASP A 9 2.53 -9.91 5.94
C ASP A 9 2.82 -10.88 4.79
N PHE A 10 3.09 -10.33 3.61
CA PHE A 10 3.44 -11.11 2.43
C PHE A 10 4.88 -11.61 2.51
N ARG A 11 5.19 -12.38 3.56
CA ARG A 11 6.54 -12.90 3.78
C ARG A 11 6.75 -14.29 3.23
N ASN A 12 5.67 -15.01 2.93
CA ASN A 12 5.81 -16.36 2.37
C ASN A 12 5.89 -16.29 0.84
N ASP A 13 6.51 -17.30 0.25
CA ASP A 13 6.75 -17.37 -1.19
C ASP A 13 5.45 -17.44 -2.00
N ASN A 14 4.41 -18.07 -1.45
CA ASN A 14 3.13 -18.18 -2.14
C ASN A 14 2.45 -16.82 -2.32
N ALA A 15 2.47 -15.99 -1.28
CA ALA A 15 1.90 -14.65 -1.34
C ALA A 15 2.67 -13.78 -2.34
N ARG A 16 3.99 -13.85 -2.31
CA ARG A 16 4.85 -13.13 -3.24
C ARG A 16 4.57 -13.52 -4.68
N LYS A 17 4.45 -14.81 -4.96
CA LYS A 17 4.14 -15.33 -6.28
C LYS A 17 2.76 -14.85 -6.75
N THR A 18 1.76 -14.87 -5.87
CA THR A 18 0.42 -14.40 -6.20
C THR A 18 0.44 -12.93 -6.62
N ILE A 19 1.20 -12.10 -5.90
CA ILE A 19 1.35 -10.69 -6.24
C ILE A 19 1.97 -10.54 -7.62
N ILE A 20 3.10 -11.21 -7.87
CA ILE A 20 3.83 -11.11 -9.12
C ILE A 20 2.96 -11.56 -10.30
N ASP A 21 2.23 -12.66 -10.14
CA ASP A 21 1.38 -13.21 -11.20
C ASP A 21 0.20 -12.30 -11.58
N ASN A 22 -0.19 -11.41 -10.68
CA ASN A 22 -1.31 -10.49 -10.90
C ASN A 22 -0.88 -9.11 -11.41
N LEU A 23 0.42 -8.85 -11.49
CA LEU A 23 0.92 -7.58 -12.03
C LEU A 23 0.83 -7.59 -13.56
N SER A 24 0.44 -6.44 -14.13
CA SER A 24 0.33 -6.30 -15.59
C SER A 24 1.68 -6.07 -16.27
N LYS A 25 2.72 -5.81 -15.51
CA LYS A 25 4.08 -5.59 -15.98
C LYS A 25 5.08 -6.10 -14.94
N PRO A 26 6.38 -6.22 -15.28
CA PRO A 26 7.38 -6.70 -14.32
C PRO A 26 7.37 -5.88 -13.03
N ILE A 27 7.55 -6.57 -11.90
CA ILE A 27 7.53 -5.93 -10.59
C ILE A 27 8.53 -4.78 -10.47
N SER A 28 9.68 -4.89 -11.14
CA SER A 28 10.70 -3.82 -11.15
C SER A 28 10.25 -2.56 -11.88
N GLN A 29 9.16 -2.63 -12.65
CA GLN A 29 8.60 -1.49 -13.38
C GLN A 29 7.33 -0.96 -12.76
N CYS A 30 6.81 -1.61 -11.72
CA CYS A 30 5.58 -1.19 -11.05
C CYS A 30 5.86 -0.10 -10.03
N LYS A 31 5.02 0.91 -10.02
CA LYS A 31 5.04 1.99 -9.02
C LYS A 31 4.05 1.64 -7.92
N LEU A 32 4.48 1.77 -6.68
CA LEU A 32 3.72 1.36 -5.51
C LEU A 32 3.55 2.50 -4.51
N LEU A 33 2.35 2.66 -3.99
CA LEU A 33 2.07 3.51 -2.83
C LEU A 33 1.86 2.60 -1.62
N TYR A 34 2.73 2.76 -0.62
CA TYR A 34 2.69 2.01 0.64
C TYR A 34 1.95 2.82 1.69
N ILE A 35 0.88 2.28 2.25
CA ILE A 35 0.12 2.92 3.33
C ILE A 35 0.50 2.24 4.64
N PRO A 36 1.27 2.90 5.53
CA PRO A 36 1.59 2.36 6.84
C PRO A 36 0.34 2.22 7.71
N ASN A 37 0.39 1.32 8.70
CA ASN A 37 -0.74 1.11 9.59
C ASN A 37 -0.90 2.27 10.61
N GLU A 38 -1.88 2.15 11.49
CA GLU A 38 -2.22 3.17 12.48
C GLU A 38 -1.09 3.49 13.47
N LYS A 39 -0.14 2.58 13.63
CA LYS A 39 0.98 2.75 14.58
C LYS A 39 2.16 3.50 13.98
N ALA A 40 2.11 3.80 12.69
CA ALA A 40 3.23 4.50 12.04
C ALA A 40 3.43 5.90 12.64
N THR A 41 4.67 6.19 12.98
CA THR A 41 5.07 7.51 13.50
C THR A 41 5.72 8.32 12.39
N PHE A 42 5.88 9.63 12.62
CA PHE A 42 6.61 10.48 11.68
C PHE A 42 8.01 9.91 11.40
N GLU A 43 8.70 9.44 12.43
CA GLU A 43 10.03 8.87 12.29
C GLU A 43 10.05 7.60 11.44
N THR A 44 9.11 6.67 11.68
CA THR A 44 9.07 5.43 10.89
C THR A 44 8.67 5.68 9.45
N ILE A 45 7.77 6.63 9.19
CA ILE A 45 7.36 6.99 7.84
C ILE A 45 8.55 7.52 7.04
N HIS A 46 9.42 8.30 7.67
CA HIS A 46 10.59 8.89 7.02
C HIS A 46 11.85 8.03 7.14
N SER A 47 11.73 6.81 7.66
CA SER A 47 12.84 5.85 7.73
C SER A 47 12.91 4.99 6.48
N ASP A 48 13.94 4.14 6.39
CA ASP A 48 14.08 3.17 5.28
C ASP A 48 13.23 1.92 5.47
N ARG A 49 12.58 1.77 6.61
CA ARG A 49 11.91 0.53 7.03
C ARG A 49 10.94 -0.02 5.99
N TYR A 50 10.07 0.83 5.46
CA TYR A 50 9.04 0.40 4.51
C TYR A 50 9.60 0.19 3.11
N TYR A 51 10.59 0.98 2.74
CA TYR A 51 11.29 0.81 1.47
C TYR A 51 12.01 -0.54 1.43
N LEU A 52 12.71 -0.91 2.50
CA LEU A 52 13.41 -2.19 2.60
C LEU A 52 12.45 -3.35 2.49
N ARG A 53 11.27 -3.25 3.12
CA ARG A 53 10.25 -4.29 3.04
C ARG A 53 9.78 -4.50 1.60
N MET A 54 9.55 -3.44 0.87
CA MET A 54 9.08 -3.54 -0.52
C MET A 54 10.19 -3.99 -1.47
N GLU A 55 11.42 -3.62 -1.20
CA GLU A 55 12.56 -4.12 -1.96
C GLU A 55 12.71 -5.63 -1.86
N GLU A 56 12.39 -6.22 -0.71
CA GLU A 56 12.40 -7.67 -0.52
C GLU A 56 11.42 -8.38 -1.46
N PHE A 57 10.33 -7.73 -1.84
CA PHE A 57 9.37 -8.27 -2.82
C PHE A 57 9.87 -8.13 -4.25
N GLY A 58 10.80 -7.26 -4.51
CA GLY A 58 11.32 -7.00 -5.85
C GLY A 58 10.99 -5.64 -6.42
N PHE A 59 10.28 -4.79 -5.67
CA PHE A 59 10.03 -3.41 -6.10
C PHE A 59 11.32 -2.60 -6.02
N LEU A 60 11.53 -1.72 -6.99
CA LEU A 60 12.66 -0.79 -6.94
C LEU A 60 12.33 0.36 -5.98
N ARG A 61 13.30 0.75 -5.18
CA ARG A 61 13.12 1.82 -4.19
C ARG A 61 12.59 3.11 -4.82
N ASN A 62 13.08 3.47 -5.99
CA ASN A 62 12.65 4.68 -6.70
C ASN A 62 11.18 4.64 -7.13
N ASN A 63 10.58 3.46 -7.18
CA ASN A 63 9.19 3.27 -7.56
C ASN A 63 8.28 3.08 -6.34
N VAL A 64 8.79 3.18 -5.13
CA VAL A 64 8.02 3.04 -3.89
C VAL A 64 7.83 4.42 -3.27
N CYS A 65 6.56 4.77 -3.02
CA CYS A 65 6.19 5.96 -2.26
C CYS A 65 5.57 5.50 -0.94
N VAL A 66 6.06 6.02 0.18
CA VAL A 66 5.50 5.73 1.50
C VAL A 66 4.57 6.87 1.89
N PHE A 67 3.29 6.55 2.11
CA PHE A 67 2.29 7.55 2.46
C PHE A 67 2.63 8.21 3.80
N ASP A 68 2.57 9.54 3.81
CA ASP A 68 2.81 10.35 5.00
C ASP A 68 1.49 10.97 5.45
N TYR A 69 0.98 10.51 6.59
CA TYR A 69 -0.27 11.02 7.16
C TYR A 69 -0.21 12.51 7.49
N TYR A 70 0.98 13.04 7.69
CA TYR A 70 1.21 14.45 8.02
C TYR A 70 1.25 15.34 6.78
N ASN A 71 1.36 14.75 5.58
CA ASN A 71 1.43 15.45 4.31
C ASN A 71 0.60 14.74 3.23
N SER A 72 -0.63 14.38 3.58
CA SER A 72 -1.49 13.56 2.70
C SER A 72 -1.72 14.18 1.32
N ASP A 73 -1.72 15.50 1.21
CA ASP A 73 -1.95 16.19 -0.07
C ASP A 73 -0.90 15.87 -1.14
N GLU A 74 0.31 15.48 -0.72
CA GLU A 74 1.38 15.13 -1.65
C GLU A 74 1.13 13.81 -2.38
N PHE A 75 0.15 13.02 -1.92
CA PHE A 75 -0.13 11.69 -2.45
C PHE A 75 -1.41 11.62 -3.27
N LEU A 76 -2.00 12.76 -3.61
CA LEU A 76 -3.18 12.82 -4.46
C LEU A 76 -2.79 12.69 -5.93
N ASN A 77 -3.60 11.95 -6.70
CA ASN A 77 -3.44 11.80 -8.15
C ASN A 77 -2.08 11.26 -8.60
N LEU A 78 -1.47 10.39 -7.80
CA LEU A 78 -0.22 9.74 -8.20
C LEU A 78 -0.46 8.73 -9.33
N ASP A 79 0.53 8.61 -10.20
CA ASP A 79 0.55 7.56 -11.22
C ASP A 79 1.17 6.30 -10.61
N ILE A 80 0.33 5.43 -10.07
CA ILE A 80 0.76 4.19 -9.40
C ILE A 80 0.08 2.98 -10.02
N ASP A 81 0.73 1.84 -9.92
CA ASP A 81 0.21 0.56 -10.40
C ASP A 81 -0.34 -0.29 -9.25
N VAL A 82 0.21 -0.12 -8.06
CA VAL A 82 -0.08 -0.94 -6.89
C VAL A 82 -0.30 -0.06 -5.66
N LEU A 83 -1.34 -0.36 -4.91
CA LEU A 83 -1.63 0.24 -3.62
C LEU A 83 -1.51 -0.84 -2.56
N TYR A 84 -0.58 -0.68 -1.62
CA TYR A 84 -0.35 -1.63 -0.52
C TYR A 84 -0.74 -0.99 0.80
N ILE A 85 -1.66 -1.63 1.52
CA ILE A 85 -2.01 -1.20 2.88
C ILE A 85 -1.48 -2.23 3.87
N SER A 86 -0.60 -1.78 4.75
CA SER A 86 0.04 -2.62 5.75
C SER A 86 -0.99 -3.20 6.73
N GLY A 87 -0.75 -4.41 7.23
CA GLY A 87 -1.58 -5.02 8.24
C GLY A 87 -1.52 -4.26 9.57
N GLY A 88 -2.53 -4.45 10.42
CA GLY A 88 -2.66 -3.80 11.70
C GLY A 88 -4.11 -3.77 12.14
N ASN A 89 -4.46 -2.85 13.05
CA ASN A 89 -5.85 -2.70 13.47
C ASN A 89 -6.66 -2.04 12.35
N THR A 90 -7.62 -2.80 11.82
CA THR A 90 -8.45 -2.36 10.70
C THR A 90 -9.15 -1.04 10.95
N PHE A 91 -9.83 -0.93 12.07
CA PHE A 91 -10.62 0.26 12.37
C PHE A 91 -9.74 1.49 12.64
N ALA A 92 -8.64 1.29 13.35
CA ALA A 92 -7.71 2.38 13.66
C ALA A 92 -7.04 2.92 12.40
N THR A 93 -6.65 2.03 11.47
CA THR A 93 -6.05 2.45 10.19
C THR A 93 -7.04 3.23 9.35
N LEU A 94 -8.29 2.75 9.22
CA LEU A 94 -9.33 3.46 8.48
C LEU A 94 -9.66 4.81 9.10
N ASP A 95 -9.75 4.89 10.43
CA ASP A 95 -9.96 6.13 11.15
C ASP A 95 -8.87 7.15 10.84
N ARG A 96 -7.63 6.71 10.86
CA ARG A 96 -6.50 7.60 10.58
C ARG A 96 -6.54 8.12 9.14
N LEU A 97 -6.90 7.27 8.18
CA LEU A 97 -7.06 7.68 6.79
C LEU A 97 -8.22 8.66 6.61
N ARG A 98 -9.33 8.45 7.32
CA ARG A 98 -10.46 9.39 7.30
C ARG A 98 -10.08 10.73 7.91
N ASN A 99 -9.34 10.73 9.01
CA ASN A 99 -8.93 11.95 9.70
C ASN A 99 -8.03 12.84 8.85
N CYS A 100 -7.29 12.27 7.89
CA CYS A 100 -6.50 13.06 6.95
C CYS A 100 -7.17 13.19 5.58
N ASN A 101 -8.44 12.81 5.46
CA ASN A 101 -9.26 12.92 4.25
C ASN A 101 -8.71 12.14 3.05
N PHE A 102 -8.06 11.01 3.31
CA PHE A 102 -7.43 10.23 2.24
C PHE A 102 -8.23 8.99 1.83
N GLU A 103 -9.26 8.61 2.58
CA GLU A 103 -10.03 7.39 2.28
C GLU A 103 -10.67 7.44 0.88
N SER A 104 -11.22 8.59 0.51
CA SER A 104 -11.84 8.76 -0.80
C SER A 104 -10.84 8.62 -1.94
N GLU A 105 -9.60 9.05 -1.74
CA GLU A 105 -8.55 8.93 -2.74
C GLU A 105 -8.14 7.47 -2.93
N ILE A 106 -8.10 6.68 -1.86
CA ILE A 106 -7.83 5.24 -1.93
C ILE A 106 -8.88 4.55 -2.78
N ILE A 107 -10.16 4.85 -2.54
CA ILE A 107 -11.27 4.30 -3.32
C ILE A 107 -11.12 4.68 -4.79
N ARG A 108 -10.73 5.90 -5.06
CA ARG A 108 -10.52 6.39 -6.43
C ARG A 108 -9.40 5.65 -7.14
N TYR A 109 -8.27 5.39 -6.47
CA TYR A 109 -7.18 4.58 -7.04
C TYR A 109 -7.68 3.18 -7.42
N ILE A 110 -8.45 2.55 -6.55
CA ILE A 110 -8.99 1.21 -6.78
C ILE A 110 -9.93 1.23 -8.00
N LYS A 111 -10.81 2.21 -8.09
CA LYS A 111 -11.74 2.34 -9.21
C LYS A 111 -11.03 2.59 -10.53
N ASN A 112 -9.87 3.21 -10.50
CA ASN A 112 -9.07 3.49 -11.70
C ASN A 112 -8.19 2.31 -12.14
N GLY A 113 -8.35 1.15 -11.52
CA GLY A 113 -7.66 -0.06 -11.95
C GLY A 113 -6.34 -0.33 -11.25
N VAL A 114 -6.00 0.43 -10.21
CA VAL A 114 -4.80 0.15 -9.40
C VAL A 114 -4.99 -1.18 -8.68
N ILE A 115 -3.95 -2.01 -8.68
CA ILE A 115 -3.97 -3.30 -8.00
C ILE A 115 -3.87 -3.05 -6.49
N TYR A 116 -4.88 -3.52 -5.76
CA TYR A 116 -4.94 -3.35 -4.33
C TYR A 116 -4.37 -4.57 -3.62
N ILE A 117 -3.38 -4.36 -2.74
CA ILE A 117 -2.80 -5.40 -1.90
C ILE A 117 -2.97 -4.97 -0.46
N GLY A 118 -3.60 -5.81 0.35
CA GLY A 118 -3.83 -5.43 1.74
C GLY A 118 -4.14 -6.61 2.63
N GLY A 119 -3.99 -6.38 3.92
CA GLY A 119 -4.44 -7.28 4.97
C GLY A 119 -5.92 -7.05 5.27
N SER A 120 -6.33 -7.39 6.49
CA SER A 120 -7.74 -7.27 6.92
C SER A 120 -8.27 -5.84 6.82
N ALA A 121 -7.44 -4.83 7.05
CA ALA A 121 -7.83 -3.43 6.92
C ALA A 121 -8.27 -3.11 5.49
N GLY A 122 -7.57 -3.66 4.51
CA GLY A 122 -7.90 -3.45 3.11
C GLY A 122 -9.23 -4.07 2.71
N ALA A 123 -9.60 -5.20 3.30
CA ALA A 123 -10.86 -5.87 3.02
C ALA A 123 -12.06 -4.98 3.33
N HIS A 124 -11.96 -4.13 4.34
CA HIS A 124 -13.04 -3.21 4.72
C HIS A 124 -13.17 -2.02 3.78
N ILE A 125 -12.07 -1.61 3.13
CA ILE A 125 -12.09 -0.52 2.16
C ILE A 125 -12.69 -1.02 0.84
N ALA A 126 -12.33 -2.23 0.48
CA ALA A 126 -12.80 -2.82 -0.77
C ALA A 126 -14.25 -3.24 -0.69
#